data_b96b8838d4409b3dc2c97210f8e33ade
#
_entry.id   b96b8838d4409b3dc2c97210f8e33ade
#
_cell.length_a   1.000
_cell.length_b   1.000
_cell.length_c   1.000
_cell.angle_alpha   90.00
_cell.angle_beta   90.00
_cell.angle_gamma   90.00
#
_symmetry.space_group_name_H-M   'P 1'
#
loop_
_entity.id
_entity.type
_entity.pdbx_description
1 polymer ?
#
loop_
_entity_poly.entity_id
_entity_poly.type
_entity_poly.pdbx_seq_one_letter_code
_entity_poly.pdbx_strand_id
1 'polypeptide(L)'
;MDPVLSLLDIDPQVPPQFAAIKRLDFIRSAVSFPPESHEKGFKQMLILRHLKVDRVETGLVLSTLAIKPSLTNRYNTLHGGAVAMIASMMGLAAVKTIAADKEFVQTEMSMSYLSAGRIGVLQNLF
;
A
#
# COMPACT_ATOMS: atom_id res chain seq x y z
N MET A 1 17.68 -17.59 3.90
CA MET A 1 16.29 -17.11 3.73
C MET A 1 16.33 -15.59 3.51
N ASP A 2 15.60 -15.09 2.54
CA ASP A 2 15.43 -13.66 2.33
C ASP A 2 14.84 -13.04 3.62
N PRO A 3 15.47 -11.98 4.20
CA PRO A 3 14.94 -11.30 5.39
C PRO A 3 13.50 -10.83 5.24
N VAL A 4 13.08 -10.45 4.04
CA VAL A 4 11.71 -10.00 3.77
C VAL A 4 10.73 -11.17 3.80
N LEU A 5 11.09 -12.34 3.30
CA LEU A 5 10.24 -13.54 3.38
C LEU A 5 10.01 -13.94 4.84
N SER A 6 11.05 -13.86 5.66
CA SER A 6 10.93 -14.09 7.10
C SER A 6 10.01 -13.07 7.78
N LEU A 7 10.10 -11.80 7.38
CA LEU A 7 9.25 -10.73 7.88
C LEU A 7 7.78 -10.93 7.51
N LEU A 8 7.52 -11.45 6.30
CA LEU A 8 6.17 -11.70 5.81
C LEU A 8 5.59 -13.02 6.30
N ASP A 9 6.40 -13.86 6.95
CA ASP A 9 6.00 -15.21 7.37
C ASP A 9 5.41 -16.01 6.19
N ILE A 10 6.06 -15.92 5.04
CA ILE A 10 5.65 -16.63 3.82
C ILE A 10 6.56 -17.81 3.58
N ASP A 11 5.98 -18.99 3.55
CA ASP A 11 6.64 -20.21 3.08
C ASP A 11 6.77 -20.10 1.54
N PRO A 12 7.97 -20.32 0.95
CA PRO A 12 8.16 -20.30 -0.50
C PRO A 12 7.29 -21.29 -1.29
N GLN A 13 6.77 -22.32 -0.63
CA GLN A 13 5.91 -23.33 -1.26
C GLN A 13 4.43 -22.96 -1.23
N VAL A 14 4.06 -21.86 -0.58
CA VAL A 14 2.67 -21.41 -0.48
C VAL A 14 2.17 -20.91 -1.84
N PRO A 15 0.95 -21.30 -2.25
CA PRO A 15 0.37 -20.81 -3.51
C PRO A 15 0.32 -19.28 -3.59
N PRO A 16 0.49 -18.70 -4.80
CA PRO A 16 0.60 -17.25 -4.99
C PRO A 16 -0.54 -16.42 -4.39
N GLN A 17 -1.76 -16.94 -4.37
CA GLN A 17 -2.91 -16.24 -3.79
C GLN A 17 -2.77 -16.02 -2.28
N PHE A 18 -2.23 -16.98 -1.54
CA PHE A 18 -1.99 -16.83 -0.11
C PHE A 18 -0.81 -15.90 0.18
N ALA A 19 0.23 -15.96 -0.66
CA ALA A 19 1.34 -15.01 -0.57
C ALA A 19 0.86 -13.58 -0.79
N ALA A 20 -0.09 -13.34 -1.71
CA ALA A 20 -0.69 -12.03 -1.93
C ALA A 20 -1.44 -11.51 -0.69
N ILE A 21 -2.18 -12.37 0.01
CA ILE A 21 -2.86 -12.02 1.26
C ILE A 21 -1.85 -11.60 2.33
N LYS A 22 -0.79 -12.37 2.51
CA LYS A 22 0.27 -12.06 3.50
C LYS A 22 0.95 -10.73 3.18
N ARG A 23 1.23 -10.45 1.93
CA ARG A 23 1.80 -9.16 1.52
C ARG A 23 0.87 -7.99 1.83
N LEU A 24 -0.43 -8.16 1.61
CA LEU A 24 -1.42 -7.14 1.95
C LEU A 24 -1.52 -6.92 3.45
N ASP A 25 -1.51 -7.98 4.24
CA ASP A 25 -1.50 -7.92 5.70
C ASP A 25 -0.26 -7.20 6.23
N PHE A 26 0.89 -7.39 5.58
CA PHE A 26 2.11 -6.65 5.90
C PHE A 26 1.91 -5.14 5.72
N ILE A 27 1.31 -4.69 4.61
CA ILE A 27 1.03 -3.27 4.39
C ILE A 27 0.05 -2.75 5.45
N ARG A 28 -0.99 -3.48 5.78
CA ARG A 28 -1.93 -3.10 6.84
C ARG A 28 -1.22 -2.91 8.18
N SER A 29 -0.30 -3.81 8.53
CA SER A 29 0.47 -3.70 9.78
C SER A 29 1.39 -2.49 9.79
N ALA A 30 2.00 -2.14 8.66
CA ALA A 30 2.87 -0.99 8.52
C ALA A 30 2.12 0.34 8.67
N VAL A 31 0.85 0.38 8.31
CA VAL A 31 -0.01 1.59 8.35
C VAL A 31 -0.67 1.77 9.71
N SER A 32 -0.46 0.92 10.67
CA SER A 32 -1.01 0.84 12.03
C SER A 32 -2.25 1.72 12.36
N PHE A 33 -3.42 1.07 12.46
CA PHE A 33 -4.62 1.71 12.97
C PHE A 33 -4.86 1.29 14.42
N PRO A 34 -5.05 2.23 15.35
CA PRO A 34 -5.55 1.88 16.66
C PRO A 34 -6.92 1.21 16.53
N PRO A 35 -7.21 0.14 17.30
CA PRO A 35 -8.49 -0.58 17.20
C PRO A 35 -9.74 0.29 17.38
N GLU A 36 -9.60 1.41 18.09
CA GLU A 36 -10.70 2.33 18.38
C GLU A 36 -11.00 3.31 17.25
N SER A 37 -10.27 3.26 16.13
CA SER A 37 -10.32 4.30 15.11
C SER A 37 -10.93 3.85 13.79
N HIS A 38 -12.03 3.10 13.83
CA HIS A 38 -12.74 2.66 12.61
C HIS A 38 -13.04 3.81 11.64
N GLU A 39 -13.40 4.98 12.16
CA GLU A 39 -13.66 6.17 11.34
C GLU A 39 -12.37 6.77 10.78
N LYS A 40 -11.29 6.78 11.57
CA LYS A 40 -10.00 7.37 11.14
C LYS A 40 -9.29 6.56 10.05
N GLY A 41 -9.51 5.24 10.02
CA GLY A 41 -8.92 4.35 9.04
C GLY A 41 -9.72 4.15 7.76
N PHE A 42 -10.87 4.80 7.60
CA PHE A 42 -11.81 4.52 6.51
C PHE A 42 -11.20 4.77 5.13
N LYS A 43 -10.50 5.88 4.93
CA LYS A 43 -9.89 6.25 3.64
C LYS A 43 -8.81 5.25 3.22
N GLN A 44 -7.95 4.87 4.16
CA GLN A 44 -6.91 3.87 3.92
C GLN A 44 -7.51 2.50 3.60
N MET A 45 -8.59 2.13 4.27
CA MET A 45 -9.29 0.88 3.99
C MET A 45 -9.91 0.84 2.59
N LEU A 46 -10.43 1.97 2.10
CA LEU A 46 -10.92 2.08 0.72
C LEU A 46 -9.80 1.80 -0.29
N ILE A 47 -8.61 2.34 -0.05
CA ILE A 47 -7.45 2.12 -0.90
C ILE A 47 -7.01 0.65 -0.85
N LEU A 48 -6.89 0.08 0.34
CA LEU A 48 -6.43 -1.30 0.53
C LEU A 48 -7.33 -2.34 -0.13
N ARG A 49 -8.63 -2.06 -0.26
CA ARG A 49 -9.57 -2.95 -0.98
C ARG A 49 -9.22 -3.15 -2.45
N HIS A 50 -8.59 -2.16 -3.07
CA HIS A 50 -8.30 -2.14 -4.51
C HIS A 50 -6.81 -2.29 -4.80
N LEU A 51 -6.01 -2.46 -3.76
CA LEU A 51 -4.56 -2.60 -3.85
C LEU A 51 -4.18 -4.08 -3.92
N LYS A 52 -3.40 -4.42 -4.93
CA LYS A 52 -2.74 -5.73 -5.04
C LYS A 52 -1.24 -5.54 -4.82
N VAL A 53 -0.69 -6.21 -3.84
CA VAL A 53 0.74 -6.18 -3.58
C VAL A 53 1.42 -7.27 -4.37
N ASP A 54 2.22 -6.88 -5.36
CA ASP A 54 2.84 -7.79 -6.31
C ASP A 54 4.18 -8.32 -5.79
N ARG A 55 4.98 -7.45 -5.15
CA ARG A 55 6.31 -7.81 -4.70
C ARG A 55 6.71 -6.99 -3.48
N VAL A 56 7.33 -7.65 -2.50
CA VAL A 56 7.92 -7.02 -1.32
C VAL A 56 9.35 -7.53 -1.19
N GLU A 57 10.30 -6.62 -1.22
CA GLU A 57 11.73 -6.87 -1.03
C GLU A 57 12.31 -5.83 -0.08
N THR A 58 13.53 -6.02 0.37
CA THR A 58 14.20 -5.02 1.21
C THR A 58 14.30 -3.67 0.49
N GLY A 59 13.63 -2.66 1.02
CA GLY A 59 13.59 -1.32 0.45
C GLY A 59 12.66 -1.15 -0.75
N LEU A 60 11.87 -2.17 -1.12
CA LEU A 60 10.98 -2.12 -2.26
C LEU A 60 9.63 -2.76 -1.95
N VAL A 61 8.57 -2.03 -2.24
CA VAL A 61 7.20 -2.58 -2.28
C VAL A 61 6.59 -2.19 -3.63
N LEU A 62 6.25 -3.19 -4.43
CA LEU A 62 5.60 -2.99 -5.72
C LEU A 62 4.13 -3.41 -5.63
N SER A 63 3.25 -2.52 -6.00
CA SER A 63 1.81 -2.76 -5.95
C SER A 63 1.11 -2.24 -7.19
N THR A 64 -0.06 -2.81 -7.46
CA THR A 64 -0.96 -2.38 -8.52
C THR A 64 -2.27 -1.93 -7.91
N LEU A 65 -2.75 -0.76 -8.28
CA LEU A 65 -4.02 -0.22 -7.84
C LEU A 65 -5.04 -0.29 -8.97
N ALA A 66 -6.20 -0.90 -8.69
CA ALA A 66 -7.36 -0.81 -9.57
C ALA A 66 -8.10 0.51 -9.30
N ILE A 67 -8.17 1.38 -10.30
CA ILE A 67 -8.84 2.68 -10.14
C ILE A 67 -10.35 2.47 -10.26
N LYS A 68 -11.03 2.60 -9.14
CA LYS A 68 -12.49 2.42 -9.00
C LYS A 68 -13.17 3.76 -8.68
N PRO A 69 -14.48 3.89 -8.92
CA PRO A 69 -15.21 5.14 -8.65
C PRO A 69 -15.02 5.70 -7.24
N SER A 70 -14.88 4.83 -6.23
CA SER A 70 -14.67 5.24 -4.83
C SER A 70 -13.35 5.97 -4.58
N LEU A 71 -12.39 5.86 -5.50
CA LEU A 71 -11.07 6.50 -5.41
C LEU A 71 -10.92 7.67 -6.38
N THR A 72 -11.96 8.01 -7.11
CA THR A 72 -11.90 9.03 -8.16
C THR A 72 -12.58 10.33 -7.73
N ASN A 73 -12.20 11.40 -8.42
CA ASN A 73 -12.87 12.69 -8.35
C ASN A 73 -14.06 12.74 -9.35
N ARG A 74 -14.74 13.90 -9.42
CA ARG A 74 -15.86 14.12 -10.35
C ARG A 74 -15.49 14.00 -11.84
N TYR A 75 -14.21 14.00 -12.17
CA TYR A 75 -13.72 13.86 -13.55
C TYR A 75 -13.35 12.40 -13.90
N ASN A 76 -13.68 11.45 -13.04
CA ASN A 76 -13.36 10.02 -13.20
C ASN A 76 -11.85 9.72 -13.27
N THR A 77 -11.05 10.56 -12.64
CA THR A 77 -9.61 10.35 -12.47
C THR A 77 -9.28 10.09 -11.00
N LEU A 78 -8.20 9.36 -10.76
CA LEU A 78 -7.76 9.06 -9.40
C LEU A 78 -7.59 10.36 -8.60
N HIS A 79 -8.28 10.45 -7.46
CA HIS A 79 -8.27 11.63 -6.61
C HIS A 79 -6.86 11.94 -6.11
N GLY A 80 -6.42 13.20 -6.22
CA GLY A 80 -5.08 13.61 -5.79
C GLY A 80 -4.78 13.29 -4.34
N GLY A 81 -5.76 13.43 -3.44
CA GLY A 81 -5.63 13.01 -2.05
C GLY A 81 -5.42 11.51 -1.88
N ALA A 82 -6.04 10.70 -2.73
CA ALA A 82 -5.80 9.25 -2.75
C ALA A 82 -4.36 8.94 -3.18
N VAL A 83 -3.85 9.62 -4.20
CA VAL A 83 -2.46 9.47 -4.64
C VAL A 83 -1.48 9.78 -3.49
N ALA A 84 -1.69 10.90 -2.80
CA ALA A 84 -0.86 11.30 -1.67
C ALA A 84 -0.91 10.26 -0.54
N MET A 85 -2.10 9.76 -0.23
CA MET A 85 -2.29 8.76 0.82
C MET A 85 -1.62 7.42 0.47
N ILE A 86 -1.75 6.99 -0.78
CA ILE A 86 -1.08 5.77 -1.29
C ILE A 86 0.44 5.91 -1.19
N ALA A 87 0.98 7.04 -1.62
CA ALA A 87 2.43 7.31 -1.54
C ALA A 87 2.93 7.22 -0.09
N SER A 88 2.19 7.80 0.86
CA SER A 88 2.51 7.72 2.27
C SER A 88 2.49 6.28 2.79
N MET A 89 1.44 5.54 2.48
CA MET A 89 1.27 4.14 2.90
C MET A 89 2.39 3.24 2.33
N MET A 90 2.68 3.39 1.05
CA MET A 90 3.72 2.61 0.37
C MET A 90 5.12 2.96 0.89
N GLY A 91 5.38 4.24 1.18
CA GLY A 91 6.64 4.68 1.77
C GLY A 91 6.87 4.07 3.16
N LEU A 92 5.87 4.10 4.03
CA LEU A 92 5.94 3.47 5.35
C LEU A 92 6.17 1.96 5.24
N ALA A 93 5.48 1.29 4.33
CA ALA A 93 5.67 -0.14 4.10
C ALA A 93 7.09 -0.45 3.62
N ALA A 94 7.63 0.32 2.69
CA ALA A 94 8.99 0.13 2.17
C ALA A 94 10.05 0.30 3.27
N VAL A 95 9.92 1.31 4.11
CA VAL A 95 10.83 1.52 5.24
C VAL A 95 10.73 0.38 6.26
N LYS A 96 9.52 -0.13 6.50
CA LYS A 96 9.29 -1.27 7.40
C LYS A 96 9.99 -2.55 6.93
N THR A 97 10.22 -2.72 5.63
CA THR A 97 11.01 -3.86 5.11
C THR A 97 12.49 -3.81 5.51
N ILE A 98 13.01 -2.63 5.83
CA ILE A 98 14.40 -2.42 6.22
C ILE A 98 14.59 -2.53 7.73
N ALA A 99 13.65 -2.01 8.50
CA ALA A 99 13.74 -1.93 9.96
C ALA A 99 12.37 -2.26 10.60
N ALA A 100 12.01 -3.54 10.56
CA ALA A 100 10.71 -4.05 11.02
C ALA A 100 10.46 -3.86 12.52
N ASP A 101 11.52 -3.76 13.31
CA ASP A 101 11.48 -3.60 14.77
C ASP A 101 11.23 -2.15 15.20
N LYS A 102 11.24 -1.20 14.25
CA LYS A 102 11.07 0.23 14.53
C LYS A 102 9.73 0.74 14.05
N GLU A 103 9.22 1.75 14.71
CA GLU A 103 8.09 2.53 14.24
C GLU A 103 8.57 3.76 13.49
N PHE A 104 7.82 4.13 12.45
CA PHE A 104 8.14 5.24 11.58
C PHE A 104 6.98 6.22 11.49
N VAL A 105 7.31 7.48 11.46
CA VAL A 105 6.36 8.58 11.28
C VAL A 105 6.81 9.41 10.09
N GLN A 106 5.89 9.65 9.18
CA GLN A 106 6.15 10.59 8.09
C GLN A 106 6.12 12.02 8.61
N THR A 107 7.20 12.77 8.40
CA THR A 107 7.30 14.16 8.85
C THR A 107 7.04 15.15 7.73
N GLU A 108 7.33 14.79 6.48
CA GLU A 108 7.18 15.67 5.34
C GLU A 108 6.93 14.86 4.07
N MET A 109 6.15 15.42 3.15
CA MET A 109 5.91 14.87 1.83
C MET A 109 5.78 16.00 0.82
N SER A 110 6.40 15.83 -0.34
CA SER A 110 6.24 16.70 -1.50
C SER A 110 5.75 15.89 -2.69
N MET A 111 4.82 16.43 -3.46
CA MET A 111 4.21 15.71 -4.57
C MET A 111 3.97 16.60 -5.76
N SER A 112 4.27 16.09 -6.95
CA SER A 112 3.95 16.73 -8.22
C SER A 112 3.02 15.84 -9.04
N TYR A 113 1.85 16.35 -9.39
CA TYR A 113 0.83 15.64 -10.17
C TYR A 113 1.06 15.89 -11.65
N LEU A 114 1.70 14.95 -12.33
CA LEU A 114 2.13 15.12 -13.73
C LEU A 114 1.11 14.59 -14.74
N SER A 115 0.31 13.60 -14.34
CA SER A 115 -0.72 13.01 -15.18
C SER A 115 -1.84 12.41 -14.33
N ALA A 116 -2.97 12.08 -14.95
CA ALA A 116 -4.13 11.55 -14.26
C ALA A 116 -4.32 10.06 -14.56
N GLY A 117 -4.57 9.27 -13.51
CA GLY A 117 -5.02 7.90 -13.64
C GLY A 117 -6.53 7.85 -13.86
N ARG A 118 -7.01 7.09 -14.84
CA ARG A 118 -8.44 7.00 -15.20
C ARG A 118 -9.06 5.71 -14.70
N ILE A 119 -10.38 5.72 -14.50
CA ILE A 119 -11.17 4.53 -14.17
C ILE A 119 -10.90 3.43 -15.20
N GLY A 120 -10.77 2.19 -14.71
CA GLY A 120 -10.53 1.01 -15.55
C GLY A 120 -9.07 0.78 -15.92
N VAL A 121 -8.17 1.72 -15.57
CA VAL A 121 -6.73 1.57 -15.79
C VAL A 121 -6.08 1.04 -14.52
N LEU A 122 -5.18 0.07 -14.65
CA LEU A 122 -4.33 -0.38 -13.56
C LEU A 122 -3.11 0.52 -13.47
N GLN A 123 -2.83 0.99 -12.27
CA GLN A 123 -1.64 1.81 -12.00
C GLN A 123 -0.62 1.00 -11.21
N ASN A 124 0.59 0.93 -11.73
CA ASN A 124 1.71 0.36 -10.99
C ASN A 124 2.25 1.39 -10.00
N LEU A 125 2.34 0.98 -8.75
CA LEU A 125 2.88 1.78 -7.66
C LEU A 125 4.19 1.17 -7.19
N PHE A 126 5.16 1.99 -6.97
CA PHE A 126 6.49 1.57 -6.50
C PHE A 126 6.56 1.26 -5.01
#